data_e923e8505fe7d3f86b1d3fc4104816cf
#
_entry.id   e923e8505fe7d3f86b1d3fc4104816cf
#
_cell.length_a   1.000
_cell.length_b   1.000
_cell.length_c   1.000
_cell.angle_alpha   90.00
_cell.angle_beta   90.00
_cell.angle_gamma   90.00
#
_symmetry.space_group_name_H-M   'P 1'
#
loop_
_entity.id
_entity.type
_entity.pdbx_description
1 polymer ?
#
loop_
_entity_poly.entity_id
_entity_poly.type
_entity_poly.pdbx_seq_one_letter_code
_entity_poly.pdbx_strand_id
1 'polypeptide(L)'
;MSEFVTLFTRASKLMRAAADEAYGRHGVRLGQNLLLAALADEDGLTPGELAHRLQVTTPTIVKMATRMDAAGLLSRRRDPNDARLVRLYLSDHGRAAAGPIEDERLRLQERALAGLSDAQRRELEGALAHVIRNLED
;
A
#
# COMPACT_ATOMS: atom_id res chain seq x y z
N MET A 1 -23.74 -6.85 23.15
CA MET A 1 -24.05 -5.93 22.05
C MET A 1 -22.83 -5.82 21.13
N SER A 2 -23.04 -5.94 19.84
CA SER A 2 -21.93 -5.85 18.88
C SER A 2 -21.52 -4.39 18.66
N GLU A 3 -20.25 -4.12 18.82
CA GLU A 3 -19.67 -2.81 18.64
C GLU A 3 -18.76 -2.82 17.40
N PHE A 4 -19.21 -3.45 16.32
CA PHE A 4 -18.39 -3.65 15.14
C PHE A 4 -17.78 -2.35 14.62
N VAL A 5 -18.60 -1.32 14.42
CA VAL A 5 -18.12 -0.04 13.86
C VAL A 5 -17.03 0.58 14.76
N THR A 6 -17.30 0.59 16.07
CA THR A 6 -16.34 1.13 17.05
C THR A 6 -15.04 0.35 17.05
N LEU A 7 -15.12 -0.98 17.11
CA LEU A 7 -13.93 -1.84 17.14
C LEU A 7 -13.14 -1.76 15.84
N PHE A 8 -13.84 -1.80 14.70
CA PHE A 8 -13.19 -1.73 13.42
C PHE A 8 -12.51 -0.38 13.20
N THR A 9 -13.19 0.71 13.54
CA THR A 9 -12.65 2.05 13.42
C THR A 9 -11.38 2.20 14.27
N ARG A 10 -11.43 1.73 15.52
CA ARG A 10 -10.28 1.79 16.41
C ARG A 10 -9.13 0.92 15.93
N ALA A 11 -9.41 -0.33 15.54
CA ALA A 11 -8.39 -1.24 15.02
C ALA A 11 -7.73 -0.66 13.76
N SER A 12 -8.53 -0.14 12.84
CA SER A 12 -8.04 0.48 11.62
C SER A 12 -7.14 1.68 11.90
N LYS A 13 -7.56 2.54 12.84
CA LYS A 13 -6.78 3.73 13.23
C LYS A 13 -5.42 3.31 13.80
N LEU A 14 -5.40 2.33 14.70
CA LEU A 14 -4.16 1.85 15.32
C LEU A 14 -3.25 1.16 14.31
N MET A 15 -3.81 0.37 13.40
CA MET A 15 -3.05 -0.27 12.33
C MET A 15 -2.39 0.76 11.41
N ARG A 16 -3.15 1.78 11.00
CA ARG A 16 -2.63 2.83 10.12
C ARG A 16 -1.51 3.62 10.79
N ALA A 17 -1.66 3.97 12.07
CA ALA A 17 -0.64 4.69 12.81
C ALA A 17 0.64 3.85 12.95
N ALA A 18 0.50 2.57 13.28
CA ALA A 18 1.64 1.66 13.42
C ALA A 18 2.35 1.45 12.08
N ALA A 19 1.59 1.33 10.99
CA ALA A 19 2.15 1.18 9.65
C ALA A 19 2.91 2.44 9.21
N ASP A 20 2.33 3.62 9.40
CA ASP A 20 2.97 4.87 9.02
C ASP A 20 4.29 5.07 9.79
N GLU A 21 4.31 4.73 11.07
CA GLU A 21 5.54 4.79 11.87
C GLU A 21 6.60 3.81 11.35
N ALA A 22 6.19 2.55 11.13
CA ALA A 22 7.11 1.50 10.66
C ALA A 22 7.70 1.82 9.29
N TYR A 23 6.86 2.22 8.34
CA TYR A 23 7.29 2.56 6.98
C TYR A 23 8.09 3.86 6.98
N GLY A 24 7.73 4.80 7.86
CA GLY A 24 8.43 6.08 8.00
C GLY A 24 9.90 5.93 8.38
N ARG A 25 10.25 4.86 9.08
CA ARG A 25 11.66 4.56 9.39
C ARG A 25 12.49 4.30 8.13
N HIS A 26 11.82 3.98 7.03
CA HIS A 26 12.47 3.72 5.73
C HIS A 26 12.16 4.82 4.70
N GLY A 27 11.63 5.96 5.17
CA GLY A 27 11.32 7.09 4.30
C GLY A 27 10.06 6.91 3.45
N VAL A 28 9.20 5.96 3.80
CA VAL A 28 7.98 5.64 3.05
C VAL A 28 6.76 5.96 3.91
N ARG A 29 5.82 6.72 3.33
CA ARG A 29 4.57 7.05 4.02
C ARG A 29 3.51 5.99 3.75
N LEU A 30 2.55 5.88 4.67
CA LEU A 30 1.42 4.98 4.49
C LEU A 30 0.68 5.33 3.19
N GLY A 31 0.42 4.31 2.38
CA GLY A 31 -0.14 4.45 1.03
C GLY A 31 0.95 4.35 -0.03
N GLN A 32 2.09 5.00 0.17
CA GLN A 32 3.23 4.90 -0.76
C GLN A 32 3.78 3.48 -0.83
N ASN A 33 3.66 2.74 0.27
CA ASN A 33 4.08 1.34 0.31
C ASN A 33 3.35 0.49 -0.74
N LEU A 34 2.10 0.81 -1.04
CA LEU A 34 1.31 0.08 -2.06
C LEU A 34 1.88 0.34 -3.46
N LEU A 35 2.21 1.59 -3.75
CA LEU A 35 2.80 1.98 -5.02
C LEU A 35 4.20 1.35 -5.18
N LEU A 36 4.98 1.37 -4.10
CA LEU A 36 6.30 0.77 -4.06
C LEU A 36 6.24 -0.73 -4.37
N ALA A 37 5.33 -1.45 -3.72
CA ALA A 37 5.14 -2.89 -3.93
C ALA A 37 4.69 -3.21 -5.36
N ALA A 38 3.76 -2.42 -5.90
CA ALA A 38 3.26 -2.62 -7.26
C ALA A 38 4.38 -2.43 -8.30
N LEU A 39 5.20 -1.39 -8.14
CA LEU A 39 6.32 -1.12 -9.06
C LEU A 39 7.47 -2.10 -8.86
N ALA A 40 7.66 -2.64 -7.66
CA ALA A 40 8.64 -3.70 -7.43
C ALA A 40 8.24 -5.00 -8.13
N ASP A 41 6.92 -5.26 -8.20
CA ASP A 41 6.38 -6.42 -8.91
C ASP A 41 6.44 -6.21 -10.43
N GLU A 42 6.02 -5.03 -10.90
CA GLU A 42 6.02 -4.69 -12.32
C GLU A 42 6.36 -3.21 -12.49
N ASP A 43 7.58 -2.95 -12.92
CA ASP A 43 8.07 -1.59 -13.11
C ASP A 43 7.50 -0.97 -14.39
N GLY A 44 7.52 0.35 -14.47
CA GLY A 44 7.12 1.05 -15.70
C GLY A 44 5.61 1.17 -15.92
N LEU A 45 4.81 1.02 -14.87
CA LEU A 45 3.36 1.20 -14.98
C LEU A 45 3.00 2.68 -15.08
N THR A 46 1.91 2.97 -15.80
CA THR A 46 1.35 4.32 -15.86
C THR A 46 0.53 4.62 -14.60
N PRO A 47 0.30 5.90 -14.26
CA PRO A 47 -0.59 6.24 -13.15
C PRO A 47 -1.98 5.62 -13.28
N GLY A 48 -2.53 5.55 -14.49
CA GLY A 48 -3.84 4.92 -14.72
C GLY A 48 -3.84 3.43 -14.43
N GLU A 49 -2.80 2.72 -14.88
CA GLU A 49 -2.64 1.30 -14.61
C GLU A 49 -2.49 1.02 -13.11
N LEU A 50 -1.72 1.87 -12.42
CA LEU A 50 -1.55 1.75 -10.97
C LEU A 50 -2.84 2.04 -10.22
N ALA A 51 -3.57 3.07 -10.63
CA ALA A 51 -4.85 3.42 -10.02
C ALA A 51 -5.83 2.26 -10.11
N HIS A 52 -5.90 1.62 -11.27
CA HIS A 52 -6.74 0.44 -11.48
C HIS A 52 -6.30 -0.73 -10.59
N ARG A 53 -5.01 -1.03 -10.59
CA ARG A 53 -4.45 -2.14 -9.79
C ARG A 53 -4.68 -1.95 -8.29
N LEU A 54 -4.50 -0.72 -7.80
CA LEU A 54 -4.58 -0.41 -6.37
C LEU A 54 -5.98 0.02 -5.91
N GLN A 55 -6.95 0.08 -6.84
CA GLN A 55 -8.33 0.47 -6.54
C GLN A 55 -8.42 1.86 -5.92
N VAL A 56 -7.69 2.81 -6.49
CA VAL A 56 -7.70 4.23 -6.11
C VAL A 56 -7.86 5.06 -7.38
N THR A 57 -8.01 6.38 -7.22
CA THR A 57 -8.16 7.28 -8.38
C THR A 57 -6.78 7.63 -8.97
N THR A 58 -6.77 7.94 -10.27
CA THR A 58 -5.55 8.37 -10.95
C THR A 58 -4.95 9.63 -10.31
N PRO A 59 -5.72 10.69 -9.96
CA PRO A 59 -5.16 11.84 -9.25
C PRO A 59 -4.47 11.49 -7.93
N THR A 60 -4.97 10.50 -7.19
CA THR A 60 -4.33 10.01 -5.97
C THR A 60 -2.95 9.44 -6.27
N ILE A 61 -2.83 8.63 -7.33
CA ILE A 61 -1.54 8.08 -7.76
C ILE A 61 -0.58 9.19 -8.18
N VAL A 62 -1.05 10.15 -8.99
CA VAL A 62 -0.21 11.25 -9.47
C VAL A 62 0.35 12.06 -8.30
N LYS A 63 -0.49 12.37 -7.32
CA LYS A 63 -0.08 13.11 -6.13
C LYS A 63 0.95 12.34 -5.30
N MET A 64 0.71 11.05 -5.11
CA MET A 64 1.60 10.15 -4.40
C MET A 64 2.95 10.03 -5.12
N ALA A 65 2.92 9.83 -6.44
CA ALA A 65 4.12 9.70 -7.27
C ALA A 65 4.96 10.98 -7.23
N THR A 66 4.32 12.15 -7.22
CA THR A 66 5.04 13.43 -7.11
C THR A 66 5.84 13.50 -5.81
N ARG A 67 5.24 13.07 -4.70
CA ARG A 67 5.91 13.06 -3.39
C ARG A 67 7.03 12.02 -3.35
N MET A 68 6.81 10.86 -3.94
CA MET A 68 7.80 9.79 -3.98
C MET A 68 8.99 10.15 -4.88
N ASP A 69 8.73 10.85 -5.98
CA ASP A 69 9.79 11.38 -6.85
C ASP A 69 10.65 12.38 -6.08
N ALA A 70 10.01 13.32 -5.36
CA ALA A 70 10.74 14.28 -4.53
C ALA A 70 11.56 13.60 -3.44
N ALA A 71 11.11 12.46 -2.93
CA ALA A 71 11.82 11.68 -1.92
C ALA A 71 12.89 10.74 -2.52
N GLY A 72 13.04 10.74 -3.84
CA GLY A 72 14.04 9.91 -4.53
C GLY A 72 13.69 8.44 -4.63
N LEU A 73 12.41 8.08 -4.46
CA LEU A 73 11.97 6.68 -4.49
C LEU A 73 11.61 6.18 -5.89
N LEU A 74 11.25 7.10 -6.78
CA LEU A 74 10.88 6.75 -8.16
C LEU A 74 11.21 7.90 -9.11
N SER A 75 11.15 7.61 -10.41
CA SER A 75 11.26 8.61 -11.46
C SER A 75 10.09 8.48 -12.43
N ARG A 76 9.78 9.58 -13.09
CA ARG A 76 8.74 9.65 -14.12
C ARG A 76 9.41 9.81 -15.47
N ARG A 77 9.03 8.99 -16.44
CA ARG A 77 9.56 9.04 -17.80
C ARG A 77 8.44 8.97 -18.81
N ARG A 78 8.56 9.72 -19.89
CA ARG A 78 7.61 9.61 -20.98
C ARG A 78 7.76 8.27 -21.67
N ASP A 79 6.63 7.70 -22.10
CA ASP A 79 6.65 6.48 -22.89
C ASP A 79 7.31 6.79 -24.24
N PRO A 80 8.29 5.97 -24.70
CA PRO A 80 8.99 6.24 -25.96
C PRO A 80 8.08 6.12 -27.20
N ASN A 81 6.98 5.38 -27.07
CA ASN A 81 6.05 5.15 -28.18
C ASN A 81 4.80 6.00 -28.12
N ASP A 82 4.50 6.61 -26.98
CA ASP A 82 3.34 7.50 -26.83
C ASP A 82 3.68 8.60 -25.81
N ALA A 83 4.02 9.78 -26.32
CA ALA A 83 4.46 10.91 -25.51
C ALA A 83 3.38 11.45 -24.55
N ARG A 84 2.12 11.03 -24.73
CA ARG A 84 1.03 11.40 -23.82
C ARG A 84 1.05 10.58 -22.53
N LEU A 85 1.75 9.45 -22.54
CA LEU A 85 1.83 8.55 -21.38
C LEU A 85 3.10 8.82 -20.60
N VAL A 86 2.96 8.86 -19.28
CA VAL A 86 4.08 8.89 -18.34
C VAL A 86 4.12 7.56 -17.63
N ARG A 87 5.32 6.99 -17.51
CA ARG A 87 5.53 5.72 -16.80
C ARG A 87 6.36 5.97 -15.55
N LEU A 88 6.07 5.21 -14.52
CA LEU A 88 6.74 5.33 -13.23
C LEU A 88 7.72 4.17 -13.05
N TYR A 89 8.94 4.50 -12.62
CA TYR A 89 10.00 3.51 -12.40
C TYR A 89 10.60 3.72 -11.03
N LEU A 90 10.82 2.63 -10.30
CA LEU A 90 11.53 2.73 -9.03
C LEU A 90 12.97 3.18 -9.29
N SER A 91 13.46 4.05 -8.42
CA SER A 91 14.89 4.36 -8.34
C SER A 91 15.62 3.20 -7.64
N ASP A 92 16.94 3.24 -7.62
CA ASP A 92 17.72 2.27 -6.84
C ASP A 92 17.36 2.36 -5.37
N HIS A 93 17.15 3.57 -4.87
CA HIS A 93 16.71 3.81 -3.49
C HIS A 93 15.32 3.19 -3.24
N GLY A 94 14.38 3.36 -4.17
CA GLY A 94 13.05 2.75 -4.07
C GLY A 94 13.10 1.23 -4.06
N ARG A 95 13.92 0.64 -4.93
CA ARG A 95 14.10 -0.82 -4.96
C ARG A 95 14.69 -1.33 -3.64
N ALA A 96 15.67 -0.60 -3.11
CA ALA A 96 16.30 -0.96 -1.86
C ALA A 96 15.34 -0.87 -0.66
N ALA A 97 14.35 0.00 -0.73
CA ALA A 97 13.34 0.16 0.32
C ALA A 97 12.28 -0.94 0.31
N ALA A 98 12.02 -1.57 -0.83
CA ALA A 98 10.91 -2.52 -1.00
C ALA A 98 10.98 -3.72 -0.04
N GLY A 99 12.16 -4.32 0.13
CA GLY A 99 12.36 -5.45 1.02
C GLY A 99 12.11 -5.09 2.50
N PRO A 100 12.78 -4.06 3.03
CA PRO A 100 12.53 -3.61 4.40
C PRO A 100 11.07 -3.24 4.68
N ILE A 101 10.37 -2.63 3.72
CA ILE A 101 8.94 -2.29 3.86
C ILE A 101 8.10 -3.57 3.97
N GLU A 102 8.36 -4.57 3.13
CA GLU A 102 7.65 -5.84 3.21
C GLU A 102 7.90 -6.53 4.55
N ASP A 103 9.13 -6.49 5.06
CA ASP A 103 9.47 -7.04 6.37
C ASP A 103 8.70 -6.31 7.48
N GLU A 104 8.58 -5.00 7.40
CA GLU A 104 7.80 -4.21 8.35
C GLU A 104 6.31 -4.58 8.30
N ARG A 105 5.77 -4.80 7.11
CA ARG A 105 4.38 -5.22 6.92
C ARG A 105 4.12 -6.56 7.59
N LEU A 106 5.01 -7.51 7.40
CA LEU A 106 4.88 -8.84 8.00
C LEU A 106 5.01 -8.79 9.52
N ARG A 107 5.94 -8.00 10.04
CA ARG A 107 6.09 -7.81 11.51
C ARG A 107 4.85 -7.18 12.12
N LEU A 108 4.26 -6.19 11.44
CA LEU A 108 3.03 -5.55 11.91
C LEU A 108 1.87 -6.55 11.95
N GLN A 109 1.74 -7.38 10.91
CA GLN A 109 0.73 -8.42 10.86
C GLN A 109 0.88 -9.38 12.05
N GLU A 110 2.09 -9.86 12.31
CA GLU A 110 2.35 -10.79 13.41
C GLU A 110 2.06 -10.14 14.77
N ARG A 111 2.41 -8.88 14.93
CA ARG A 111 2.11 -8.13 16.15
C ARG A 111 0.60 -7.98 16.36
N ALA A 112 -0.13 -7.62 15.30
CA ALA A 112 -1.57 -7.39 15.38
C ALA A 112 -2.35 -8.68 15.65
N LEU A 113 -1.88 -9.80 15.09
CA LEU A 113 -2.60 -11.08 15.18
C LEU A 113 -2.03 -12.00 16.27
N ALA A 114 -1.08 -11.51 17.08
CA ALA A 114 -0.48 -12.30 18.13
C ALA A 114 -1.55 -12.87 19.08
N GLY A 115 -1.45 -14.15 19.39
CA GLY A 115 -2.42 -14.83 20.26
C GLY A 115 -3.61 -15.42 19.53
N LEU A 116 -3.81 -15.11 18.26
CA LEU A 116 -4.85 -15.74 17.45
C LEU A 116 -4.33 -17.02 16.81
N SER A 117 -5.16 -18.07 16.83
CA SER A 117 -4.83 -19.32 16.16
C SER A 117 -4.90 -19.14 14.64
N ASP A 118 -4.32 -20.10 13.90
CA ASP A 118 -4.41 -20.08 12.44
C ASP A 118 -5.86 -20.08 11.94
N ALA A 119 -6.72 -20.85 12.62
CA ALA A 119 -8.16 -20.87 12.30
C ALA A 119 -8.80 -19.50 12.50
N GLN A 120 -8.49 -18.84 13.62
CA GLN A 120 -9.03 -17.50 13.91
C GLN A 120 -8.53 -16.47 12.92
N ARG A 121 -7.28 -16.57 12.49
CA ARG A 121 -6.70 -15.66 11.47
C ARG A 121 -7.44 -15.81 10.15
N ARG A 122 -7.68 -17.05 9.71
CA ARG A 122 -8.44 -17.32 8.49
C ARG A 122 -9.88 -16.82 8.57
N GLU A 123 -10.53 -17.01 9.72
CA GLU A 123 -11.89 -16.50 9.94
C GLU A 123 -11.93 -14.98 9.87
N LEU A 124 -10.96 -14.30 10.47
CA LEU A 124 -10.87 -12.85 10.45
C LEU A 124 -10.68 -12.35 9.01
N GLU A 125 -9.76 -12.95 8.27
CA GLU A 125 -9.51 -12.58 6.87
C GLU A 125 -10.75 -12.78 6.02
N GLY A 126 -11.44 -13.92 6.18
CA GLY A 126 -12.68 -14.21 5.47
C GLY A 126 -13.80 -13.23 5.81
N ALA A 127 -13.93 -12.87 7.09
CA ALA A 127 -14.92 -11.92 7.53
C ALA A 127 -14.65 -10.52 6.96
N LEU A 128 -13.39 -10.09 6.96
CA LEU A 128 -13.01 -8.79 6.38
C LEU A 128 -13.27 -8.77 4.87
N ALA A 129 -12.94 -9.85 4.16
CA ALA A 129 -13.20 -9.96 2.73
C ALA A 129 -14.72 -9.85 2.45
N HIS A 130 -15.53 -10.44 3.28
CA HIS A 130 -16.99 -10.36 3.17
C HIS A 130 -17.48 -8.91 3.38
N VAL A 131 -16.98 -8.23 4.41
CA VAL A 131 -17.29 -6.82 4.68
C VAL A 131 -16.94 -5.95 3.47
N ILE A 132 -15.76 -6.17 2.90
CA ILE A 132 -15.30 -5.42 1.73
C ILE A 132 -16.27 -5.62 0.56
N ARG A 133 -16.65 -6.86 0.26
CA ARG A 133 -17.61 -7.14 -0.83
C ARG A 133 -18.95 -6.44 -0.62
N ASN A 134 -19.41 -6.37 0.64
CA ASN A 134 -20.66 -5.68 0.94
C ASN A 134 -20.60 -4.18 0.68
N LEU A 135 -19.42 -3.59 0.81
CA LEU A 135 -19.22 -2.15 0.70
C LEU A 135 -18.75 -1.68 -0.69
N GLU A 136 -18.43 -2.59 -1.57
CA GLU A 136 -17.90 -2.30 -2.93
C GLU A 136 -18.98 -2.06 -3.98
N ASP A 137 -20.10 -1.57 -3.68
CA ASP A 137 -21.16 -1.30 -4.66
C ASP A 137 -20.99 0.02 -5.40
#